data_3d1b95d44e298fb7e53921f2c91d78a1
#
_entry.id   3d1b95d44e298fb7e53921f2c91d78a1
#
_cell.length_a   1.000
_cell.length_b   1.000
_cell.length_c   1.000
_cell.angle_alpha   90.00
_cell.angle_beta   90.00
_cell.angle_gamma   90.00
#
_symmetry.space_group_name_H-M   'P 1'
#
loop_
_entity.id
_entity.type
_entity.pdbx_description
1 polymer ?
#
loop_
_entity_poly.entity_id
_entity_poly.type
_entity_poly.pdbx_seq_one_letter_code
_entity_poly.pdbx_strand_id
1 'polypeptide(L)'
;LALRNHLGAELKDRTLSDAHDVVSLTDILSQTVLGGRLPELSGRAVLLKLSDQLRSGLAMIELDGIVRRMLLCPPDLNPAHLDALILDAGIDAVVTDEPDRWAGTGVPLVVTAQLPLQTTEPARTERATEWLMLTSGTSGVPKIVGHTLEALTGAIVAEGPSKGPAPVWATFYDIRRYGGLQIFLRAILSGGSMVLSDPHEALSDHVARLKARGVSHISGTPSHWRKLLMSGSAAQFTPRYVRLSGEIADQAVLDGLKAAFPNSSIGHAYASTEAGVGFAVNDGLEGFPANYLGNRNGVEMKVVDGSLRIRSTRTAHAYVGRNAAALTDDDGFVDSGDIVELRGDRYYFVGRRGGIINIGGLKVHPEEIEAVINRHPDVQMSRAKSRKSPITGGIVVADVILTEGTDPARAKEIRDQILEQCRAQLASHKVPAVLRFVEALDVTPAGKLARTDA
;
A
#
# COMPACT_ATOMS: atom_id res chain seq x y z
N LEU A 1 -7.23 8.66 -21.61
CA LEU A 1 -8.08 7.52 -22.01
C LEU A 1 -8.58 6.85 -20.74
N ALA A 2 -9.90 6.56 -20.65
CA ALA A 2 -10.46 5.85 -19.51
C ALA A 2 -10.01 4.39 -19.45
N LEU A 3 -10.03 3.79 -18.24
CA LEU A 3 -9.60 2.40 -18.02
C LEU A 3 -10.31 1.42 -18.94
N ARG A 4 -11.60 1.58 -19.14
CA ARG A 4 -12.41 0.72 -20.02
C ARG A 4 -11.88 0.67 -21.46
N ASN A 5 -11.23 1.71 -21.94
CA ASN A 5 -10.68 1.77 -23.30
C ASN A 5 -9.41 0.89 -23.46
N HIS A 6 -8.82 0.43 -22.35
CA HIS A 6 -7.72 -0.52 -22.34
C HIS A 6 -8.20 -1.99 -22.30
N LEU A 7 -9.52 -2.22 -22.16
CA LEU A 7 -10.14 -3.53 -22.20
C LEU A 7 -10.59 -3.81 -23.64
N GLY A 8 -9.84 -4.59 -24.38
CA GLY A 8 -10.16 -4.96 -25.77
C GLY A 8 -10.17 -6.46 -25.96
N ALA A 9 -10.39 -6.90 -27.21
CA ALA A 9 -10.40 -8.33 -27.59
C ALA A 9 -9.10 -9.06 -27.23
N GLU A 10 -8.00 -8.36 -27.07
CA GLU A 10 -6.70 -8.87 -26.63
C GLU A 10 -6.71 -9.38 -25.17
N LEU A 11 -7.74 -9.03 -24.40
CA LEU A 11 -7.93 -9.46 -23.00
C LEU A 11 -8.73 -10.76 -22.88
N LYS A 12 -8.95 -11.47 -23.95
CA LYS A 12 -9.59 -12.79 -23.91
C LYS A 12 -8.87 -13.67 -22.89
N ASP A 13 -9.66 -14.37 -22.07
CA ASP A 13 -9.18 -15.21 -20.96
C ASP A 13 -8.53 -14.45 -19.78
N ARG A 14 -8.64 -13.11 -19.70
CA ARG A 14 -8.19 -12.33 -18.54
C ARG A 14 -9.30 -12.17 -17.53
N THR A 15 -8.94 -12.32 -16.26
CA THR A 15 -9.92 -12.33 -15.17
C THR A 15 -9.52 -11.41 -14.03
N LEU A 16 -10.54 -10.87 -13.38
CA LEU A 16 -10.45 -10.31 -12.03
C LEU A 16 -11.17 -11.28 -11.09
N SER A 17 -10.53 -11.72 -10.02
CA SER A 17 -11.09 -12.74 -9.14
C SER A 17 -10.76 -12.46 -7.67
N ASP A 18 -11.66 -12.84 -6.76
CA ASP A 18 -11.43 -12.88 -5.32
C ASP A 18 -11.56 -14.31 -4.77
N ALA A 19 -11.90 -14.48 -3.50
CA ALA A 19 -12.08 -15.78 -2.87
C ALA A 19 -13.35 -16.52 -3.32
N HIS A 20 -14.35 -15.79 -3.84
CA HIS A 20 -15.70 -16.28 -4.11
C HIS A 20 -16.03 -16.30 -5.59
N ASP A 21 -15.67 -15.23 -6.30
CA ASP A 21 -16.11 -14.98 -7.68
C ASP A 21 -14.94 -14.78 -8.64
N VAL A 22 -15.22 -15.05 -9.93
CA VAL A 22 -14.31 -14.82 -11.06
C VAL A 22 -15.09 -14.13 -12.16
N VAL A 23 -14.62 -12.97 -12.57
CA VAL A 23 -15.21 -12.17 -13.64
C VAL A 23 -14.22 -12.06 -14.78
N SER A 24 -14.67 -12.34 -16.01
CA SER A 24 -13.88 -12.07 -17.20
C SER A 24 -13.80 -10.57 -17.46
N LEU A 25 -12.60 -10.06 -17.75
CA LEU A 25 -12.43 -8.65 -18.09
C LEU A 25 -13.13 -8.27 -19.41
N THR A 26 -13.40 -9.24 -20.27
CA THR A 26 -14.18 -9.00 -21.50
C THR A 26 -15.66 -8.81 -21.23
N ASP A 27 -16.20 -9.40 -20.15
CA ASP A 27 -17.62 -9.28 -19.80
C ASP A 27 -17.99 -7.83 -19.44
N ILE A 28 -17.06 -7.08 -18.85
CA ILE A 28 -17.25 -5.66 -18.48
C ILE A 28 -17.54 -4.77 -19.69
N LEU A 29 -17.22 -5.21 -20.92
CA LEU A 29 -17.49 -4.45 -22.13
C LEU A 29 -19.00 -4.35 -22.46
N SER A 30 -19.77 -5.39 -22.09
CA SER A 30 -21.20 -5.52 -22.37
C SER A 30 -22.05 -5.79 -21.13
N GLN A 31 -21.44 -5.84 -19.97
CA GLN A 31 -22.11 -6.09 -18.68
C GLN A 31 -21.70 -5.05 -17.65
N THR A 32 -22.47 -4.92 -16.57
CA THR A 32 -22.30 -3.92 -15.53
C THR A 32 -22.51 -4.51 -14.12
N VAL A 33 -21.74 -4.02 -13.17
CA VAL A 33 -21.96 -4.24 -11.74
C VAL A 33 -22.98 -3.26 -11.16
N LEU A 34 -23.33 -2.17 -11.91
CA LEU A 34 -24.15 -1.06 -11.45
C LEU A 34 -25.65 -1.16 -11.83
N GLY A 35 -26.12 -2.33 -12.25
CA GLY A 35 -27.52 -2.58 -12.55
C GLY A 35 -28.10 -1.68 -13.66
N GLY A 36 -27.29 -1.24 -14.62
CA GLY A 36 -27.71 -0.32 -15.71
C GLY A 36 -27.86 1.14 -15.30
N ARG A 37 -27.54 1.50 -14.05
CA ARG A 37 -27.70 2.87 -13.52
C ARG A 37 -26.49 3.79 -13.72
N LEU A 38 -25.47 3.35 -14.49
CA LEU A 38 -24.29 4.15 -14.80
C LEU A 38 -24.62 5.54 -15.40
N PRO A 39 -25.64 5.72 -16.26
CA PRO A 39 -26.00 7.04 -16.79
C PRO A 39 -26.38 8.06 -15.72
N GLU A 40 -27.01 7.63 -14.61
CA GLU A 40 -27.39 8.52 -13.51
C GLU A 40 -26.18 9.09 -12.75
N LEU A 41 -25.02 8.42 -12.86
CA LEU A 41 -23.76 8.81 -12.24
C LEU A 41 -22.92 9.75 -13.11
N SER A 42 -23.34 10.00 -14.35
CA SER A 42 -22.59 10.87 -15.26
C SER A 42 -22.39 12.27 -14.67
N GLY A 43 -21.13 12.72 -14.59
CA GLY A 43 -20.73 14.01 -14.04
C GLY A 43 -20.83 14.16 -12.54
N ARG A 44 -21.24 13.11 -11.81
CA ARG A 44 -21.35 13.12 -10.35
C ARG A 44 -19.99 13.04 -9.66
N ALA A 45 -19.98 13.43 -8.39
CA ALA A 45 -18.91 13.12 -7.45
C ALA A 45 -19.33 11.90 -6.64
N VAL A 46 -18.68 10.78 -6.87
CA VAL A 46 -19.09 9.47 -6.36
C VAL A 46 -18.20 9.03 -5.21
N LEU A 47 -18.80 8.61 -4.10
CA LEU A 47 -18.15 7.81 -3.08
C LEU A 47 -18.31 6.34 -3.44
N LEU A 48 -17.20 5.62 -3.60
CA LEU A 48 -17.19 4.17 -3.80
C LEU A 48 -16.98 3.47 -2.46
N LYS A 49 -18.08 2.99 -1.85
CA LYS A 49 -18.11 2.35 -0.54
C LYS A 49 -18.69 0.95 -0.66
N LEU A 50 -17.83 -0.03 -0.90
CA LEU A 50 -18.16 -1.43 -1.11
C LEU A 50 -17.44 -2.31 -0.10
N SER A 51 -18.02 -3.46 0.26
CA SER A 51 -17.43 -4.41 1.23
C SER A 51 -16.22 -5.14 0.62
N ASP A 52 -16.33 -5.61 -0.61
CA ASP A 52 -15.31 -6.39 -1.28
C ASP A 52 -14.52 -5.62 -2.36
N GLN A 53 -13.37 -6.16 -2.71
CA GLN A 53 -12.47 -5.58 -3.69
C GLN A 53 -12.90 -5.89 -5.14
N LEU A 54 -13.61 -6.99 -5.39
CA LEU A 54 -14.00 -7.37 -6.75
C LEU A 54 -15.02 -6.40 -7.31
N ARG A 55 -16.14 -6.15 -6.58
CA ARG A 55 -17.12 -5.13 -6.97
C ARG A 55 -16.48 -3.74 -7.05
N SER A 56 -15.54 -3.44 -6.12
CA SER A 56 -14.81 -2.16 -6.14
C SER A 56 -14.00 -2.00 -7.44
N GLY A 57 -13.23 -3.00 -7.84
CA GLY A 57 -12.44 -2.98 -9.07
C GLY A 57 -13.29 -2.86 -10.34
N LEU A 58 -14.41 -3.60 -10.39
CA LEU A 58 -15.37 -3.53 -11.49
C LEU A 58 -16.00 -2.14 -11.60
N ALA A 59 -16.46 -1.59 -10.47
CA ALA A 59 -17.03 -0.24 -10.42
C ALA A 59 -16.00 0.84 -10.79
N MET A 60 -14.73 0.72 -10.37
CA MET A 60 -13.67 1.65 -10.77
C MET A 60 -13.51 1.70 -12.30
N ILE A 61 -13.55 0.53 -12.98
CA ILE A 61 -13.44 0.45 -14.43
C ILE A 61 -14.65 1.11 -15.11
N GLU A 62 -15.84 0.90 -14.56
CA GLU A 62 -17.06 1.45 -15.15
C GLU A 62 -17.23 2.96 -14.92
N LEU A 63 -16.82 3.46 -13.76
CA LEU A 63 -16.98 4.86 -13.36
C LEU A 63 -15.93 5.77 -14.00
N ASP A 64 -14.73 5.25 -14.30
CA ASP A 64 -13.67 6.06 -14.89
C ASP A 64 -14.06 6.52 -16.31
N GLY A 65 -13.91 7.81 -16.55
CA GLY A 65 -14.36 8.46 -17.79
C GLY A 65 -15.83 8.88 -17.79
N ILE A 66 -16.62 8.55 -16.77
CA ILE A 66 -18.06 8.85 -16.64
C ILE A 66 -18.31 9.87 -15.52
N VAL A 67 -17.75 9.61 -14.34
CA VAL A 67 -17.95 10.47 -13.16
C VAL A 67 -16.94 11.62 -13.15
N ARG A 68 -17.31 12.73 -12.52
CA ARG A 68 -16.42 13.88 -12.36
C ARG A 68 -15.28 13.57 -11.42
N ARG A 69 -15.58 12.90 -10.31
CA ARG A 69 -14.60 12.40 -9.34
C ARG A 69 -15.09 11.14 -8.64
N MET A 70 -14.14 10.35 -8.18
CA MET A 70 -14.41 9.09 -7.49
C MET A 70 -13.55 9.00 -6.23
N LEU A 71 -14.18 9.01 -5.05
CA LEU A 71 -13.52 8.81 -3.76
C LEU A 71 -13.52 7.33 -3.41
N LEU A 72 -12.33 6.73 -3.33
CA LEU A 72 -12.14 5.35 -2.93
C LEU A 72 -12.18 5.23 -1.41
N CYS A 73 -13.17 4.53 -0.88
CA CYS A 73 -13.34 4.33 0.55
C CYS A 73 -12.78 2.97 0.97
N PRO A 74 -11.68 2.91 1.75
CA PRO A 74 -11.19 1.65 2.29
C PRO A 74 -12.13 1.08 3.36
N PRO A 75 -12.13 -0.25 3.60
CA PRO A 75 -13.11 -0.91 4.46
C PRO A 75 -13.02 -0.49 5.93
N ASP A 76 -11.84 -0.14 6.38
CA ASP A 76 -11.52 0.25 7.76
C ASP A 76 -11.66 1.75 8.04
N LEU A 77 -12.28 2.51 7.12
CA LEU A 77 -12.57 3.92 7.39
C LEU A 77 -13.49 4.04 8.60
N ASN A 78 -13.04 4.80 9.61
CA ASN A 78 -13.89 5.11 10.76
C ASN A 78 -15.16 5.85 10.28
N PRO A 79 -16.36 5.31 10.57
CA PRO A 79 -17.62 5.93 10.16
C PRO A 79 -17.79 7.38 10.63
N ALA A 80 -17.19 7.75 11.76
CA ALA A 80 -17.24 9.12 12.27
C ALA A 80 -16.59 10.17 11.34
N HIS A 81 -15.76 9.76 10.40
CA HIS A 81 -15.13 10.66 9.43
C HIS A 81 -15.92 10.83 8.14
N LEU A 82 -16.95 10.00 7.92
CA LEU A 82 -17.63 9.88 6.64
C LEU A 82 -18.30 11.19 6.21
N ASP A 83 -19.03 11.85 7.10
CA ASP A 83 -19.73 13.11 6.80
C ASP A 83 -18.76 14.22 6.41
N ALA A 84 -17.65 14.33 7.11
CA ALA A 84 -16.61 15.31 6.79
C ALA A 84 -16.00 15.04 5.39
N LEU A 85 -15.74 13.78 5.05
CA LEU A 85 -15.18 13.39 3.75
C LEU A 85 -16.18 13.61 2.61
N ILE A 86 -17.48 13.31 2.82
CA ILE A 86 -18.56 13.59 1.86
C ILE A 86 -18.60 15.09 1.54
N LEU A 87 -18.56 15.91 2.58
CA LEU A 87 -18.61 17.35 2.44
C LEU A 87 -17.34 17.93 1.77
N ASP A 88 -16.16 17.48 2.18
CA ASP A 88 -14.88 17.96 1.66
C ASP A 88 -14.61 17.51 0.23
N ALA A 89 -15.04 16.31 -0.15
CA ALA A 89 -14.97 15.83 -1.54
C ALA A 89 -16.13 16.31 -2.41
N GLY A 90 -17.16 16.94 -1.82
CA GLY A 90 -18.37 17.37 -2.53
C GLY A 90 -19.13 16.20 -3.18
N ILE A 91 -19.27 15.11 -2.43
CA ILE A 91 -19.94 13.88 -2.87
C ILE A 91 -21.43 14.11 -3.02
N ASP A 92 -21.98 13.74 -4.18
CA ASP A 92 -23.40 13.84 -4.50
C ASP A 92 -24.01 12.50 -4.97
N ALA A 93 -23.21 11.42 -4.99
CA ALA A 93 -23.69 10.07 -5.23
C ALA A 93 -22.84 9.04 -4.48
N VAL A 94 -23.43 7.89 -4.19
CA VAL A 94 -22.73 6.75 -3.55
C VAL A 94 -22.98 5.49 -4.38
N VAL A 95 -21.90 4.73 -4.59
CA VAL A 95 -21.98 3.35 -5.09
C VAL A 95 -21.63 2.43 -3.92
N THR A 96 -22.55 1.53 -3.59
CA THR A 96 -22.47 0.68 -2.40
C THR A 96 -23.12 -0.69 -2.63
N ASP A 97 -22.78 -1.66 -1.81
CA ASP A 97 -23.47 -2.95 -1.69
C ASP A 97 -24.41 -2.99 -0.47
N GLU A 98 -24.46 -1.91 0.33
CA GLU A 98 -25.30 -1.76 1.52
C GLU A 98 -26.21 -0.50 1.41
N PRO A 99 -27.17 -0.46 0.46
CA PRO A 99 -27.96 0.75 0.18
C PRO A 99 -28.76 1.25 1.39
N ASP A 100 -29.24 0.37 2.26
CA ASP A 100 -30.07 0.75 3.41
C ASP A 100 -29.32 1.62 4.43
N ARG A 101 -27.99 1.50 4.50
CA ARG A 101 -27.13 2.35 5.35
C ARG A 101 -27.11 3.81 4.94
N TRP A 102 -27.56 4.11 3.72
CA TRP A 102 -27.54 5.46 3.17
C TRP A 102 -28.89 6.15 3.26
N ALA A 103 -29.92 5.46 3.75
CA ALA A 103 -31.22 6.07 3.99
C ALA A 103 -31.10 7.20 5.04
N GLY A 104 -31.54 8.40 4.67
CA GLY A 104 -31.51 9.59 5.55
C GLY A 104 -30.15 10.30 5.66
N THR A 105 -29.11 9.89 4.94
CA THR A 105 -27.78 10.55 4.98
C THR A 105 -27.71 11.87 4.20
N GLY A 106 -28.76 12.22 3.45
CA GLY A 106 -28.80 13.42 2.60
C GLY A 106 -28.02 13.31 1.29
N VAL A 107 -27.40 12.16 0.99
CA VAL A 107 -26.78 11.93 -0.33
C VAL A 107 -27.87 11.73 -1.38
N PRO A 108 -27.89 12.54 -2.48
CA PRO A 108 -29.03 12.57 -3.40
C PRO A 108 -29.23 11.30 -4.22
N LEU A 109 -28.19 10.52 -4.46
CA LEU A 109 -28.22 9.34 -5.30
C LEU A 109 -27.45 8.18 -4.69
N VAL A 110 -28.12 7.04 -4.53
CA VAL A 110 -27.50 5.77 -4.08
C VAL A 110 -27.68 4.73 -5.19
N VAL A 111 -26.59 4.15 -5.63
CA VAL A 111 -26.56 3.08 -6.66
C VAL A 111 -25.96 1.83 -6.04
N THR A 112 -26.67 0.71 -6.21
CA THR A 112 -26.21 -0.58 -5.68
C THR A 112 -25.28 -1.26 -6.68
N ALA A 113 -24.10 -1.69 -6.22
CA ALA A 113 -23.23 -2.56 -6.98
C ALA A 113 -23.49 -4.02 -6.58
N GLN A 114 -23.69 -4.90 -7.57
CA GLN A 114 -24.08 -6.29 -7.33
C GLN A 114 -23.46 -7.27 -8.34
N LEU A 115 -23.35 -8.52 -7.93
CA LEU A 115 -23.03 -9.67 -8.78
C LEU A 115 -24.21 -10.64 -8.76
N PRO A 116 -24.41 -11.45 -9.84
CA PRO A 116 -23.65 -11.44 -11.08
C PRO A 116 -23.86 -10.17 -11.92
N LEU A 117 -22.96 -9.92 -12.87
CA LEU A 117 -23.06 -8.79 -13.80
C LEU A 117 -24.34 -8.84 -14.62
N GLN A 118 -24.90 -7.68 -14.95
CA GLN A 118 -26.09 -7.52 -15.77
C GLN A 118 -25.72 -6.98 -17.14
N THR A 119 -26.40 -7.42 -18.19
CA THR A 119 -26.20 -6.91 -19.55
C THR A 119 -26.56 -5.42 -19.61
N THR A 120 -25.72 -4.63 -20.28
CA THR A 120 -25.92 -3.19 -20.46
C THR A 120 -25.39 -2.72 -21.82
N GLU A 121 -25.87 -1.57 -22.29
CA GLU A 121 -25.27 -0.87 -23.41
C GLU A 121 -23.91 -0.30 -23.01
N PRO A 122 -22.89 -0.36 -23.89
CA PRO A 122 -21.60 0.24 -23.64
C PRO A 122 -21.70 1.75 -23.40
N ALA A 123 -21.22 2.21 -22.24
CA ALA A 123 -21.18 3.63 -21.95
C ALA A 123 -20.04 4.32 -22.74
N ARG A 124 -20.31 5.54 -23.22
CA ARG A 124 -19.28 6.40 -23.84
C ARG A 124 -18.54 7.14 -22.74
N THR A 125 -17.21 7.11 -22.79
CA THR A 125 -16.37 7.87 -21.87
C THR A 125 -16.19 9.29 -22.39
N GLU A 126 -16.60 10.30 -21.62
CA GLU A 126 -16.71 11.69 -22.12
C GLU A 126 -15.84 12.68 -21.33
N ARG A 127 -15.22 12.25 -20.24
CA ARG A 127 -14.50 13.16 -19.35
C ARG A 127 -13.29 12.52 -18.66
N ALA A 128 -12.42 13.34 -18.11
CA ALA A 128 -11.41 12.90 -17.17
C ALA A 128 -12.04 12.77 -15.78
N THR A 129 -11.86 11.63 -15.14
CA THR A 129 -12.27 11.39 -13.76
C THR A 129 -11.13 11.76 -12.79
N GLU A 130 -11.44 12.55 -11.78
CA GLU A 130 -10.54 12.78 -10.67
C GLU A 130 -10.61 11.61 -9.66
N TRP A 131 -9.49 10.98 -9.38
CA TRP A 131 -9.36 9.87 -8.45
C TRP A 131 -8.96 10.40 -7.07
N LEU A 132 -9.85 10.22 -6.10
CA LEU A 132 -9.65 10.68 -4.74
C LEU A 132 -9.29 9.50 -3.84
N MET A 133 -8.22 9.64 -3.08
CA MET A 133 -7.73 8.62 -2.17
C MET A 133 -7.48 9.18 -0.78
N LEU A 134 -7.64 8.32 0.22
CA LEU A 134 -7.45 8.68 1.61
C LEU A 134 -6.03 8.33 2.08
N THR A 135 -5.39 9.27 2.78
CA THR A 135 -4.14 8.99 3.49
C THR A 135 -4.44 8.59 4.93
N SER A 136 -3.66 7.67 5.46
CA SER A 136 -3.67 7.38 6.89
C SER A 136 -3.01 8.52 7.64
N GLY A 137 -3.79 9.54 8.02
CA GLY A 137 -3.30 10.60 8.92
C GLY A 137 -2.96 10.02 10.29
N THR A 138 -1.87 10.48 10.90
CA THR A 138 -1.44 10.05 12.24
C THR A 138 -2.33 10.61 13.35
N SER A 139 -3.21 11.58 13.06
CA SER A 139 -4.11 12.19 14.05
C SER A 139 -5.28 12.88 13.35
N GLY A 140 -6.48 12.28 13.38
CA GLY A 140 -7.70 12.93 12.93
C GLY A 140 -8.33 12.38 11.64
N VAL A 141 -9.15 13.21 10.99
CA VAL A 141 -9.81 12.87 9.73
C VAL A 141 -8.77 12.64 8.64
N PRO A 142 -8.85 11.52 7.88
CA PRO A 142 -7.92 11.26 6.78
C PRO A 142 -7.93 12.41 5.75
N LYS A 143 -6.76 12.76 5.23
CA LYS A 143 -6.67 13.73 4.15
C LYS A 143 -7.10 13.09 2.83
N ILE A 144 -7.79 13.85 2.01
CA ILE A 144 -8.18 13.45 0.65
C ILE A 144 -7.11 13.93 -0.33
N VAL A 145 -6.58 13.03 -1.13
CA VAL A 145 -5.54 13.32 -2.14
C VAL A 145 -6.10 13.08 -3.52
N GLY A 146 -6.01 14.08 -4.39
CA GLY A 146 -6.54 14.04 -5.76
C GLY A 146 -5.49 13.65 -6.80
N HIS A 147 -5.83 12.71 -7.67
CA HIS A 147 -5.01 12.25 -8.78
C HIS A 147 -5.74 12.28 -10.10
N THR A 148 -5.00 12.43 -11.18
CA THR A 148 -5.46 12.07 -12.52
C THR A 148 -5.10 10.63 -12.84
N LEU A 149 -5.82 9.99 -13.75
CA LEU A 149 -5.45 8.65 -14.22
C LEU A 149 -4.05 8.62 -14.83
N GLU A 150 -3.65 9.69 -15.53
CA GLU A 150 -2.29 9.83 -16.10
C GLU A 150 -1.21 9.82 -15.02
N ALA A 151 -1.41 10.53 -13.92
CA ALA A 151 -0.48 10.52 -12.78
C ALA A 151 -0.39 9.12 -12.16
N LEU A 152 -1.53 8.45 -11.95
CA LEU A 152 -1.58 7.10 -11.40
C LEU A 152 -0.91 6.05 -12.30
N THR A 153 -1.00 6.20 -13.61
CA THR A 153 -0.50 5.22 -14.59
C THR A 153 0.90 5.54 -15.13
N GLY A 154 1.43 6.73 -14.86
CA GLY A 154 2.69 7.21 -15.43
C GLY A 154 3.90 6.30 -15.18
N ALA A 155 3.96 5.62 -14.03
CA ALA A 155 5.01 4.63 -13.76
C ALA A 155 4.82 3.33 -14.56
N ILE A 156 3.58 2.96 -14.87
CA ILE A 156 3.23 1.74 -15.57
C ILE A 156 3.52 1.89 -17.07
N VAL A 157 3.08 3.00 -17.65
CA VAL A 157 3.31 3.31 -19.07
C VAL A 157 4.81 3.44 -19.38
N ALA A 158 5.60 4.01 -18.45
CA ALA A 158 7.03 4.16 -18.63
C ALA A 158 7.80 2.82 -18.65
N GLU A 159 7.26 1.76 -18.04
CA GLU A 159 7.86 0.42 -18.07
C GLU A 159 7.57 -0.33 -19.38
N GLY A 160 6.53 0.09 -20.12
CA GLY A 160 6.10 -0.57 -21.36
C GLY A 160 5.41 -1.93 -21.15
N PRO A 161 5.05 -2.62 -22.23
CA PRO A 161 4.38 -3.91 -22.17
C PRO A 161 5.29 -5.02 -21.61
N SER A 162 4.72 -5.92 -20.85
CA SER A 162 5.44 -7.10 -20.32
C SER A 162 5.94 -7.99 -21.46
N LYS A 163 7.21 -8.37 -21.36
CA LYS A 163 7.79 -9.37 -22.28
C LYS A 163 7.50 -10.79 -21.78
N GLY A 164 6.87 -11.61 -22.57
CA GLY A 164 6.58 -13.02 -22.26
C GLY A 164 5.09 -13.30 -21.98
N PRO A 165 4.75 -14.42 -21.32
CA PRO A 165 3.37 -14.78 -21.02
C PRO A 165 2.70 -13.70 -20.17
N ALA A 166 1.42 -13.44 -20.45
CA ALA A 166 0.66 -12.45 -19.72
C ALA A 166 0.70 -12.69 -18.20
N PRO A 167 0.94 -11.66 -17.41
CA PRO A 167 1.09 -11.79 -15.98
C PRO A 167 -0.24 -12.11 -15.29
N VAL A 168 -0.18 -12.94 -14.26
CA VAL A 168 -1.24 -13.03 -13.26
C VAL A 168 -0.75 -12.29 -12.03
N TRP A 169 -1.36 -11.15 -11.76
CA TRP A 169 -1.01 -10.27 -10.66
C TRP A 169 -1.76 -10.64 -9.38
N ALA A 170 -1.14 -10.42 -8.26
CA ALA A 170 -1.77 -10.42 -6.94
C ALA A 170 -1.16 -9.37 -6.04
N THR A 171 -1.86 -9.03 -4.99
CA THR A 171 -1.35 -8.14 -3.95
C THR A 171 -2.00 -8.45 -2.60
N PHE A 172 -1.24 -8.26 -1.53
CA PHE A 172 -1.76 -8.26 -0.16
C PHE A 172 -2.40 -6.91 0.22
N TYR A 173 -2.25 -5.87 -0.62
CA TYR A 173 -2.87 -4.58 -0.38
C TYR A 173 -4.35 -4.59 -0.77
N ASP A 174 -5.13 -3.75 -0.11
CA ASP A 174 -6.45 -3.37 -0.58
C ASP A 174 -6.34 -2.41 -1.79
N ILE A 175 -7.05 -2.72 -2.88
CA ILE A 175 -7.00 -1.91 -4.12
C ILE A 175 -7.63 -0.53 -3.98
N ARG A 176 -8.38 -0.26 -2.91
CA ARG A 176 -8.94 1.05 -2.58
C ARG A 176 -7.92 1.97 -1.91
N ARG A 177 -6.68 1.48 -1.69
CA ARG A 177 -5.52 2.22 -1.21
C ARG A 177 -4.48 2.36 -2.30
N TYR A 178 -3.66 3.41 -2.23
CA TYR A 178 -2.69 3.74 -3.28
C TYR A 178 -1.82 2.54 -3.73
N GLY A 179 -1.23 1.81 -2.79
CA GLY A 179 -0.38 0.66 -3.11
C GLY A 179 -1.11 -0.44 -3.88
N GLY A 180 -2.32 -0.81 -3.44
CA GLY A 180 -3.15 -1.81 -4.11
C GLY A 180 -3.69 -1.33 -5.45
N LEU A 181 -4.11 -0.05 -5.52
CA LEU A 181 -4.55 0.57 -6.77
C LEU A 181 -3.46 0.53 -7.85
N GLN A 182 -2.20 0.79 -7.49
CA GLN A 182 -1.07 0.70 -8.42
C GLN A 182 -0.92 -0.70 -9.03
N ILE A 183 -1.16 -1.76 -8.24
CA ILE A 183 -1.08 -3.14 -8.74
C ILE A 183 -2.31 -3.47 -9.60
N PHE A 184 -3.50 -3.02 -9.18
CA PHE A 184 -4.73 -3.16 -9.96
C PHE A 184 -4.60 -2.50 -11.34
N LEU A 185 -4.19 -1.24 -11.40
CA LEU A 185 -3.97 -0.51 -12.66
C LEU A 185 -2.91 -1.20 -13.53
N ARG A 186 -1.84 -1.70 -12.91
CA ARG A 186 -0.80 -2.46 -13.62
C ARG A 186 -1.35 -3.75 -14.23
N ALA A 187 -2.18 -4.51 -13.51
CA ALA A 187 -2.81 -5.71 -14.04
C ALA A 187 -3.69 -5.39 -15.26
N ILE A 188 -4.53 -4.37 -15.16
CA ILE A 188 -5.42 -3.95 -16.26
C ILE A 188 -4.61 -3.48 -17.49
N LEU A 189 -3.63 -2.60 -17.28
CA LEU A 189 -2.88 -1.98 -18.39
C LEU A 189 -1.83 -2.90 -19.02
N SER A 190 -1.34 -3.91 -18.29
CA SER A 190 -0.41 -4.90 -18.84
C SER A 190 -1.08 -6.08 -19.57
N GLY A 191 -2.40 -6.08 -19.68
CA GLY A 191 -3.16 -7.19 -20.27
C GLY A 191 -3.11 -8.45 -19.41
N GLY A 192 -2.94 -8.31 -18.09
CA GLY A 192 -2.87 -9.40 -17.13
C GLY A 192 -4.22 -9.76 -16.51
N SER A 193 -4.23 -10.88 -15.76
CA SER A 193 -5.28 -11.20 -14.79
C SER A 193 -4.90 -10.68 -13.41
N MET A 194 -5.88 -10.58 -12.50
CA MET A 194 -5.61 -10.22 -11.11
C MET A 194 -6.38 -11.09 -10.12
N VAL A 195 -5.67 -11.53 -9.08
CA VAL A 195 -6.23 -12.22 -7.92
C VAL A 195 -6.21 -11.24 -6.75
N LEU A 196 -7.40 -10.87 -6.28
CA LEU A 196 -7.60 -9.92 -5.18
C LEU A 196 -7.47 -10.63 -3.84
N SER A 197 -6.96 -9.93 -2.82
CA SER A 197 -6.94 -10.42 -1.45
C SER A 197 -8.30 -10.25 -0.77
N ASP A 198 -8.57 -11.11 0.21
CA ASP A 198 -9.72 -10.96 1.11
C ASP A 198 -9.18 -10.83 2.55
N PRO A 199 -9.56 -9.77 3.30
CA PRO A 199 -9.09 -9.57 4.67
C PRO A 199 -9.58 -10.63 5.65
N HIS A 200 -10.61 -11.39 5.31
CA HIS A 200 -11.19 -12.46 6.13
C HIS A 200 -10.66 -13.85 5.78
N GLU A 201 -9.92 -13.98 4.67
CA GLU A 201 -9.33 -15.24 4.22
C GLU A 201 -8.08 -15.58 5.06
N ALA A 202 -7.97 -16.83 5.49
CA ALA A 202 -6.75 -17.30 6.14
C ALA A 202 -5.56 -17.22 5.17
N LEU A 203 -4.36 -16.89 5.66
CA LEU A 203 -3.18 -16.74 4.80
C LEU A 203 -2.86 -18.02 4.02
N SER A 204 -3.04 -19.20 4.64
CA SER A 204 -2.87 -20.50 3.98
C SER A 204 -3.78 -20.67 2.76
N ASP A 205 -5.05 -20.30 2.90
CA ASP A 205 -6.07 -20.43 1.86
C ASP A 205 -5.82 -19.42 0.74
N HIS A 206 -5.45 -18.20 1.11
CA HIS A 206 -5.00 -17.20 0.14
C HIS A 206 -3.83 -17.71 -0.71
N VAL A 207 -2.78 -18.25 -0.08
CA VAL A 207 -1.61 -18.79 -0.79
C VAL A 207 -1.98 -19.98 -1.68
N ALA A 208 -2.84 -20.88 -1.21
CA ALA A 208 -3.34 -21.99 -2.02
C ALA A 208 -4.08 -21.48 -3.26
N ARG A 209 -4.89 -20.43 -3.13
CA ARG A 209 -5.61 -19.77 -4.22
C ARG A 209 -4.65 -19.04 -5.17
N LEU A 210 -3.60 -18.36 -4.68
CA LEU A 210 -2.55 -17.77 -5.52
C LEU A 210 -1.89 -18.84 -6.42
N LYS A 211 -1.56 -20.00 -5.85
CA LYS A 211 -1.02 -21.15 -6.58
C LYS A 211 -2.01 -21.66 -7.62
N ALA A 212 -3.25 -21.93 -7.22
CA ALA A 212 -4.29 -22.48 -8.10
C ALA A 212 -4.59 -21.56 -9.30
N ARG A 213 -4.49 -20.25 -9.13
CA ARG A 213 -4.68 -19.23 -10.18
C ARG A 213 -3.41 -18.91 -10.97
N GLY A 214 -2.29 -19.58 -10.69
CA GLY A 214 -1.03 -19.37 -11.42
C GLY A 214 -0.43 -17.99 -11.25
N VAL A 215 -0.56 -17.39 -10.06
CA VAL A 215 -0.02 -16.05 -9.78
C VAL A 215 1.48 -16.03 -10.04
N SER A 216 1.90 -15.09 -10.87
CA SER A 216 3.29 -14.91 -11.30
C SER A 216 3.93 -13.63 -10.77
N HIS A 217 3.12 -12.63 -10.41
CA HIS A 217 3.57 -11.31 -9.93
C HIS A 217 2.80 -10.96 -8.67
N ILE A 218 3.53 -10.65 -7.58
CA ILE A 218 2.88 -10.36 -6.30
C ILE A 218 3.58 -9.21 -5.57
N SER A 219 2.77 -8.36 -4.93
CA SER A 219 3.23 -7.21 -4.16
C SER A 219 2.67 -7.22 -2.75
N GLY A 220 3.47 -6.73 -1.80
CA GLY A 220 3.05 -6.61 -0.40
C GLY A 220 3.96 -5.68 0.39
N THR A 221 3.58 -5.36 1.63
CA THR A 221 4.48 -4.68 2.56
C THR A 221 5.56 -5.65 3.08
N PRO A 222 6.71 -5.17 3.56
CA PRO A 222 7.63 -5.99 4.34
C PRO A 222 6.96 -6.82 5.43
N SER A 223 5.98 -6.25 6.14
CA SER A 223 5.20 -6.98 7.16
C SER A 223 4.38 -8.13 6.59
N HIS A 224 3.74 -7.97 5.42
CA HIS A 224 3.05 -9.06 4.74
C HIS A 224 4.02 -10.19 4.36
N TRP A 225 5.18 -9.83 3.82
CA TRP A 225 6.18 -10.79 3.41
C TRP A 225 6.78 -11.55 4.59
N ARG A 226 7.07 -10.88 5.71
CA ARG A 226 7.49 -11.55 6.94
C ARG A 226 6.44 -12.56 7.40
N LYS A 227 5.17 -12.15 7.44
CA LYS A 227 4.05 -13.04 7.82
C LYS A 227 3.95 -14.26 6.91
N LEU A 228 4.15 -14.09 5.59
CA LEU A 228 4.19 -15.20 4.65
C LEU A 228 5.38 -16.15 4.89
N LEU A 229 6.59 -15.60 5.05
CA LEU A 229 7.79 -16.38 5.35
C LEU A 229 7.63 -17.20 6.64
N MET A 230 7.01 -16.59 7.65
CA MET A 230 6.72 -17.21 8.95
C MET A 230 5.75 -18.38 8.86
N SER A 231 4.73 -18.27 8.03
CA SER A 231 3.67 -19.28 7.94
C SER A 231 4.12 -20.61 7.29
N GLY A 232 5.36 -20.68 6.78
CA GLY A 232 5.84 -21.82 5.98
C GLY A 232 5.13 -21.97 4.63
N SER A 233 4.12 -21.13 4.33
CA SER A 233 3.32 -21.23 3.11
C SER A 233 4.05 -20.73 1.87
N ALA A 234 5.16 -20.03 2.01
CA ALA A 234 5.97 -19.51 0.90
C ALA A 234 6.41 -20.61 -0.09
N ALA A 235 6.73 -21.82 0.42
CA ALA A 235 7.13 -22.95 -0.42
C ALA A 235 6.02 -23.48 -1.34
N GLN A 236 4.77 -23.06 -1.14
CA GLN A 236 3.62 -23.60 -1.89
C GLN A 236 3.48 -22.99 -3.29
N PHE A 237 4.08 -21.83 -3.57
CA PHE A 237 4.01 -21.20 -4.89
C PHE A 237 5.34 -20.55 -5.27
N THR A 238 5.54 -20.30 -6.57
CA THR A 238 6.80 -19.78 -7.12
C THR A 238 6.52 -18.57 -8.02
N PRO A 239 6.43 -17.38 -7.47
CA PRO A 239 6.23 -16.18 -8.28
C PRO A 239 7.47 -15.86 -9.11
N ARG A 240 7.29 -15.27 -10.29
CA ARG A 240 8.40 -14.72 -11.10
C ARG A 240 8.88 -13.37 -10.60
N TYR A 241 7.96 -12.61 -10.00
CA TYR A 241 8.19 -11.25 -9.54
C TYR A 241 7.58 -11.00 -8.16
N VAL A 242 8.42 -10.52 -7.25
CA VAL A 242 8.09 -10.18 -5.85
C VAL A 242 8.45 -8.73 -5.60
N ARG A 243 7.50 -7.93 -5.11
CA ARG A 243 7.73 -6.52 -4.83
C ARG A 243 7.33 -6.14 -3.41
N LEU A 244 8.19 -5.37 -2.75
CA LEU A 244 7.92 -4.77 -1.45
C LEU A 244 7.69 -3.27 -1.61
N SER A 245 6.73 -2.72 -0.87
CA SER A 245 6.52 -1.27 -0.79
C SER A 245 5.67 -0.90 0.43
N GLY A 246 5.61 0.40 0.76
CA GLY A 246 4.75 0.93 1.82
C GLY A 246 5.33 0.91 3.22
N GLU A 247 6.41 0.18 3.44
CA GLU A 247 7.25 0.16 4.65
C GLU A 247 8.72 0.08 4.25
N ILE A 248 9.64 0.29 5.20
CA ILE A 248 11.08 0.11 4.97
C ILE A 248 11.37 -1.37 4.74
N ALA A 249 11.90 -1.70 3.57
CA ALA A 249 12.43 -3.03 3.26
C ALA A 249 13.86 -3.12 3.79
N ASP A 250 14.06 -3.75 4.94
CA ASP A 250 15.37 -4.02 5.49
C ASP A 250 16.04 -5.25 4.83
N GLN A 251 17.34 -5.40 5.02
CA GLN A 251 18.10 -6.48 4.39
C GLN A 251 17.60 -7.87 4.80
N ALA A 252 17.17 -8.03 6.06
CA ALA A 252 16.72 -9.34 6.56
C ALA A 252 15.50 -9.87 5.78
N VAL A 253 14.51 -9.02 5.47
CA VAL A 253 13.35 -9.45 4.68
C VAL A 253 13.71 -9.71 3.22
N LEU A 254 14.64 -8.95 2.64
CA LEU A 254 15.13 -9.17 1.27
C LEU A 254 15.86 -10.52 1.16
N ASP A 255 16.74 -10.82 2.10
CA ASP A 255 17.50 -12.07 2.17
C ASP A 255 16.56 -13.27 2.38
N GLY A 256 15.58 -13.15 3.29
CA GLY A 256 14.58 -14.17 3.53
C GLY A 256 13.74 -14.48 2.28
N LEU A 257 13.33 -13.46 1.55
CA LEU A 257 12.61 -13.64 0.27
C LEU A 257 13.50 -14.25 -0.80
N LYS A 258 14.78 -13.86 -0.87
CA LYS A 258 15.71 -14.48 -1.83
C LYS A 258 15.97 -15.94 -1.55
N ALA A 259 16.02 -16.33 -0.29
CA ALA A 259 16.11 -17.73 0.12
C ALA A 259 14.84 -18.52 -0.23
N ALA A 260 13.65 -17.95 0.04
CA ALA A 260 12.36 -18.59 -0.24
C ALA A 260 12.05 -18.67 -1.76
N PHE A 261 12.43 -17.66 -2.53
CA PHE A 261 12.14 -17.52 -3.96
C PHE A 261 13.41 -17.27 -4.78
N PRO A 262 14.35 -18.23 -4.86
CA PRO A 262 15.68 -18.03 -5.45
C PRO A 262 15.66 -17.62 -6.93
N ASN A 263 14.61 -18.02 -7.66
CA ASN A 263 14.45 -17.75 -9.09
C ASN A 263 13.58 -16.53 -9.41
N SER A 264 13.08 -15.84 -8.37
CA SER A 264 12.23 -14.65 -8.54
C SER A 264 13.07 -13.38 -8.69
N SER A 265 12.55 -12.44 -9.49
CA SER A 265 12.98 -11.05 -9.43
C SER A 265 12.39 -10.41 -8.19
N ILE A 266 13.24 -10.04 -7.22
CA ILE A 266 12.83 -9.42 -5.97
C ILE A 266 13.31 -7.97 -5.97
N GLY A 267 12.39 -7.05 -5.69
CA GLY A 267 12.70 -5.63 -5.59
C GLY A 267 11.81 -4.92 -4.60
N HIS A 268 12.23 -3.73 -4.20
CA HIS A 268 11.39 -2.85 -3.40
C HIS A 268 11.19 -1.51 -4.09
N ALA A 269 10.13 -0.79 -3.71
CA ALA A 269 9.80 0.49 -4.31
C ALA A 269 9.39 1.50 -3.26
N TYR A 270 9.77 2.73 -3.51
CA TYR A 270 9.26 3.88 -2.79
C TYR A 270 8.05 4.46 -3.52
N ALA A 271 6.96 4.59 -2.79
CA ALA A 271 5.74 5.22 -3.25
C ALA A 271 4.95 5.79 -2.06
N SER A 272 4.29 6.91 -2.27
CA SER A 272 3.31 7.45 -1.32
C SER A 272 2.08 7.93 -2.07
N THR A 273 0.97 8.11 -1.35
CA THR A 273 -0.27 8.63 -1.96
C THR A 273 -0.03 10.02 -2.53
N GLU A 274 0.76 10.84 -1.87
CA GLU A 274 1.04 12.23 -2.26
C GLU A 274 2.05 12.34 -3.41
N ALA A 275 3.18 11.66 -3.28
CA ALA A 275 4.30 11.78 -4.24
C ALA A 275 4.18 10.85 -5.45
N GLY A 276 3.25 9.91 -5.42
CA GLY A 276 3.16 8.89 -6.44
C GLY A 276 4.24 7.81 -6.32
N VAL A 277 4.50 7.08 -7.41
CA VAL A 277 5.59 6.11 -7.49
C VAL A 277 6.90 6.84 -7.78
N GLY A 278 7.79 6.89 -6.80
CA GLY A 278 9.10 7.53 -6.91
C GLY A 278 10.10 6.66 -7.70
N PHE A 279 10.51 5.54 -7.12
CA PHE A 279 11.51 4.68 -7.71
C PHE A 279 11.36 3.22 -7.28
N ALA A 280 12.06 2.34 -7.99
CA ALA A 280 12.23 0.94 -7.62
C ALA A 280 13.70 0.59 -7.51
N VAL A 281 14.04 -0.30 -6.58
CA VAL A 281 15.37 -0.85 -6.33
C VAL A 281 15.30 -2.36 -6.54
N ASN A 282 16.18 -2.88 -7.41
CA ASN A 282 16.17 -4.28 -7.80
C ASN A 282 17.58 -4.93 -7.68
N ASP A 283 18.46 -4.32 -6.90
CA ASP A 283 19.84 -4.78 -6.68
C ASP A 283 19.97 -5.77 -5.50
N GLY A 284 18.87 -6.06 -4.81
CA GLY A 284 18.83 -6.97 -3.68
C GLY A 284 19.29 -6.34 -2.35
N LEU A 285 19.54 -5.03 -2.32
CA LEU A 285 20.04 -4.31 -1.16
C LEU A 285 18.97 -3.37 -0.58
N GLU A 286 18.98 -3.20 0.73
CA GLU A 286 18.15 -2.21 1.44
C GLU A 286 18.55 -0.77 1.07
N GLY A 287 17.65 0.19 1.30
CA GLY A 287 17.88 1.58 0.91
C GLY A 287 17.89 1.79 -0.61
N PHE A 288 18.49 2.86 -1.09
CA PHE A 288 18.60 3.16 -2.53
C PHE A 288 19.91 3.84 -2.87
N PRO A 289 20.48 3.60 -4.07
CA PRO A 289 21.75 4.23 -4.50
C PRO A 289 21.69 5.76 -4.47
N ALA A 290 22.75 6.41 -4.02
CA ALA A 290 22.83 7.88 -3.93
C ALA A 290 22.64 8.57 -5.29
N ASN A 291 23.00 7.90 -6.38
CA ASN A 291 22.82 8.41 -7.75
C ASN A 291 21.37 8.38 -8.24
N TYR A 292 20.41 7.98 -7.38
CA TYR A 292 18.99 8.14 -7.67
C TYR A 292 18.50 9.58 -7.43
N LEU A 293 19.26 10.39 -6.64
CA LEU A 293 18.96 11.81 -6.51
C LEU A 293 19.18 12.56 -7.83
N GLY A 294 18.54 13.71 -7.98
CA GLY A 294 18.41 14.43 -9.23
C GLY A 294 17.27 13.89 -10.08
N ASN A 295 17.32 14.08 -11.39
CA ASN A 295 16.28 13.66 -12.32
C ASN A 295 16.57 12.27 -12.88
N ARG A 296 15.66 11.32 -12.63
CA ARG A 296 15.74 9.97 -13.17
C ARG A 296 14.36 9.52 -13.68
N ASN A 297 14.28 9.23 -14.99
CA ASN A 297 13.05 8.73 -15.63
C ASN A 297 11.81 9.62 -15.37
N GLY A 298 12.00 10.94 -15.37
CA GLY A 298 10.92 11.91 -15.13
C GLY A 298 10.50 12.06 -13.66
N VAL A 299 11.28 11.50 -12.74
CA VAL A 299 11.16 11.72 -11.30
C VAL A 299 12.38 12.46 -10.80
N GLU A 300 12.18 13.62 -10.23
CA GLU A 300 13.26 14.41 -9.64
C GLU A 300 13.20 14.28 -8.11
N MET A 301 14.35 14.01 -7.51
CA MET A 301 14.48 13.79 -6.07
C MET A 301 15.59 14.63 -5.48
N LYS A 302 15.33 15.21 -4.31
CA LYS A 302 16.32 15.91 -3.47
C LYS A 302 16.11 15.57 -2.01
N VAL A 303 17.17 15.74 -1.20
CA VAL A 303 17.08 15.62 0.26
C VAL A 303 17.24 17.02 0.84
N VAL A 304 16.28 17.45 1.67
CA VAL A 304 16.32 18.75 2.36
C VAL A 304 16.02 18.50 3.83
N ASP A 305 16.90 18.94 4.71
CA ASP A 305 16.80 18.71 6.17
C ASP A 305 16.59 17.23 6.53
N GLY A 306 17.27 16.34 5.78
CA GLY A 306 17.16 14.89 5.92
C GLY A 306 15.88 14.28 5.33
N SER A 307 14.90 15.08 4.89
CA SER A 307 13.65 14.58 4.29
C SER A 307 13.78 14.41 2.79
N LEU A 308 13.31 13.27 2.28
CA LEU A 308 13.20 13.02 0.85
C LEU A 308 12.07 13.87 0.26
N ARG A 309 12.38 14.64 -0.79
CA ARG A 309 11.41 15.40 -1.57
C ARG A 309 11.36 14.91 -3.00
N ILE A 310 10.16 14.86 -3.56
CA ILE A 310 9.91 14.27 -4.88
C ILE A 310 9.05 15.22 -5.72
N ARG A 311 9.45 15.39 -6.98
CA ARG A 311 8.69 16.08 -8.02
C ARG A 311 8.61 15.21 -9.27
N SER A 312 7.40 14.98 -9.77
CA SER A 312 7.18 14.23 -11.01
C SER A 312 5.77 14.46 -11.56
N THR A 313 5.52 14.02 -12.78
CA THR A 313 4.17 13.96 -13.35
C THR A 313 3.28 12.89 -12.71
N ARG A 314 3.83 12.04 -11.84
CA ARG A 314 3.12 10.98 -11.09
C ARG A 314 2.61 11.46 -9.74
N THR A 315 2.99 12.69 -9.35
CA THR A 315 2.58 13.32 -8.10
C THR A 315 1.08 13.63 -8.14
N ALA A 316 0.40 13.51 -7.01
CA ALA A 316 -0.95 14.01 -6.84
C ALA A 316 -1.01 15.51 -7.17
N HIS A 317 -2.14 15.99 -7.65
CA HIS A 317 -2.24 17.39 -8.04
C HIS A 317 -2.60 18.30 -6.85
N ALA A 318 -3.31 17.79 -5.83
CA ALA A 318 -3.69 18.57 -4.65
C ALA A 318 -4.16 17.68 -3.49
N TYR A 319 -4.17 18.24 -2.29
CA TYR A 319 -5.11 17.84 -1.26
C TYR A 319 -6.47 18.44 -1.55
N VAL A 320 -7.54 17.67 -1.32
CA VAL A 320 -8.93 18.07 -1.57
C VAL A 320 -9.65 18.30 -0.24
N GLY A 321 -10.35 19.42 -0.12
CA GLY A 321 -11.11 19.78 1.06
C GLY A 321 -11.15 21.29 1.27
N ARG A 322 -12.07 21.75 2.12
CA ARG A 322 -12.32 23.20 2.37
C ARG A 322 -11.12 23.92 2.98
N ASN A 323 -10.29 23.22 3.74
CA ASN A 323 -9.10 23.77 4.41
C ASN A 323 -7.84 22.99 4.01
N ALA A 324 -7.79 22.50 2.78
CA ALA A 324 -6.67 21.71 2.30
C ALA A 324 -5.38 22.56 2.24
N ALA A 325 -4.31 22.06 2.85
CA ALA A 325 -2.98 22.67 2.74
C ALA A 325 -2.41 22.47 1.33
N ALA A 326 -1.39 23.26 0.98
CA ALA A 326 -0.62 23.02 -0.22
C ALA A 326 0.04 21.62 -0.18
N LEU A 327 0.02 20.90 -1.29
CA LEU A 327 0.64 19.59 -1.40
C LEU A 327 2.14 19.70 -1.67
N THR A 328 2.54 20.70 -2.46
CA THR A 328 3.91 20.94 -2.89
C THR A 328 4.49 22.20 -2.28
N ASP A 329 5.81 22.26 -2.22
CA ASP A 329 6.52 23.53 -1.98
C ASP A 329 6.51 24.42 -3.25
N ASP A 330 7.10 25.63 -3.13
CA ASP A 330 7.14 26.63 -4.22
C ASP A 330 7.90 26.13 -5.46
N ASP A 331 8.80 25.17 -5.30
CA ASP A 331 9.52 24.50 -6.40
C ASP A 331 8.75 23.32 -7.00
N GLY A 332 7.56 23.00 -6.49
CA GLY A 332 6.72 21.89 -6.93
C GLY A 332 7.11 20.51 -6.38
N PHE A 333 7.93 20.45 -5.33
CA PHE A 333 8.27 19.19 -4.67
C PHE A 333 7.27 18.86 -3.57
N VAL A 334 6.89 17.60 -3.49
CA VAL A 334 6.21 17.02 -2.32
C VAL A 334 7.25 16.68 -1.27
N ASP A 335 7.10 17.20 -0.05
CA ASP A 335 7.85 16.74 1.11
C ASP A 335 7.24 15.44 1.62
N SER A 336 7.94 14.34 1.47
CA SER A 336 7.45 13.02 1.88
C SER A 336 7.34 12.86 3.41
N GLY A 337 8.11 13.64 4.15
CA GLY A 337 8.31 13.46 5.59
C GLY A 337 9.10 12.20 5.95
N ASP A 338 9.55 11.41 4.97
CA ASP A 338 10.40 10.25 5.19
C ASP A 338 11.86 10.69 5.27
N ILE A 339 12.51 10.39 6.39
CA ILE A 339 13.87 10.80 6.69
C ILE A 339 14.84 9.76 6.13
N VAL A 340 15.87 10.26 5.44
CA VAL A 340 16.91 9.44 4.84
C VAL A 340 18.30 9.87 5.30
N GLU A 341 19.21 8.93 5.40
CA GLU A 341 20.59 9.12 5.79
C GLU A 341 21.53 8.52 4.75
N LEU A 342 22.55 9.28 4.33
CA LEU A 342 23.58 8.81 3.42
C LEU A 342 24.64 8.01 4.20
N ARG A 343 24.85 6.75 3.80
CA ARG A 343 25.91 5.89 4.30
C ARG A 343 26.66 5.29 3.11
N GLY A 344 27.92 5.70 2.93
CA GLY A 344 28.68 5.36 1.73
C GLY A 344 28.05 5.95 0.47
N ASP A 345 27.68 5.09 -0.46
CA ASP A 345 27.06 5.43 -1.75
C ASP A 345 25.54 5.17 -1.79
N ARG A 346 24.89 4.96 -0.63
CA ARG A 346 23.46 4.66 -0.53
C ARG A 346 22.76 5.52 0.52
N TYR A 347 21.49 5.83 0.23
CA TYR A 347 20.56 6.40 1.20
C TYR A 347 19.75 5.30 1.86
N TYR A 348 19.57 5.40 3.15
CA TYR A 348 18.74 4.50 3.98
C TYR A 348 17.60 5.29 4.58
N PHE A 349 16.39 4.74 4.50
CA PHE A 349 15.27 5.29 5.26
C PHE A 349 15.48 4.97 6.73
N VAL A 350 15.45 6.00 7.58
CA VAL A 350 15.61 5.84 9.03
C VAL A 350 14.29 6.01 9.79
N GLY A 351 13.24 6.51 9.15
CA GLY A 351 11.90 6.64 9.69
C GLY A 351 11.15 7.85 9.15
N ARG A 352 10.00 8.15 9.75
CA ARG A 352 9.18 9.33 9.40
C ARG A 352 9.36 10.46 10.40
N ARG A 353 9.27 11.71 9.92
CA ARG A 353 9.34 12.91 10.78
C ARG A 353 8.29 12.88 11.91
N GLY A 354 7.08 12.37 11.64
CA GLY A 354 6.00 12.23 12.62
C GLY A 354 6.10 11.01 13.54
N GLY A 355 7.01 10.05 13.26
CA GLY A 355 7.20 8.83 14.05
C GLY A 355 8.41 8.87 14.99
N ILE A 356 9.03 10.03 15.14
CA ILE A 356 10.25 10.20 15.95
C ILE A 356 9.91 10.06 17.44
N ILE A 357 10.64 9.20 18.13
CA ILE A 357 10.63 9.08 19.58
C ILE A 357 11.64 10.09 20.16
N ASN A 358 11.24 10.86 21.14
CA ASN A 358 12.14 11.76 21.87
C ASN A 358 12.58 11.13 23.19
N ILE A 359 13.89 10.89 23.33
CA ILE A 359 14.53 10.32 24.54
C ILE A 359 15.52 11.35 25.07
N GLY A 360 15.16 12.01 26.17
CA GLY A 360 16.06 13.01 26.78
C GLY A 360 16.47 14.15 25.82
N GLY A 361 15.61 14.54 24.90
CA GLY A 361 15.89 15.56 23.87
C GLY A 361 16.57 15.03 22.59
N LEU A 362 16.93 13.73 22.57
CA LEU A 362 17.52 13.09 21.40
C LEU A 362 16.44 12.41 20.56
N LYS A 363 16.57 12.53 19.23
CA LYS A 363 15.62 11.94 18.25
C LYS A 363 15.98 10.48 17.99
N VAL A 364 15.00 9.59 18.08
CA VAL A 364 15.12 8.16 17.83
C VAL A 364 14.08 7.73 16.83
N HIS A 365 14.50 7.06 15.78
CA HIS A 365 13.61 6.46 14.78
C HIS A 365 13.40 4.98 15.13
N PRO A 366 12.15 4.54 15.42
CA PRO A 366 11.85 3.16 15.77
C PRO A 366 12.36 2.16 14.72
N GLU A 367 12.21 2.52 13.45
CA GLU A 367 12.58 1.69 12.31
C GLU A 367 14.07 1.36 12.27
N GLU A 368 14.92 2.28 12.70
CA GLU A 368 16.36 2.06 12.79
C GLU A 368 16.70 0.97 13.82
N ILE A 369 15.98 0.96 14.93
CA ILE A 369 16.17 -0.04 16.00
C ILE A 369 15.64 -1.40 15.52
N GLU A 370 14.46 -1.41 14.91
CA GLU A 370 13.82 -2.60 14.35
C GLU A 370 14.70 -3.26 13.29
N ALA A 371 15.31 -2.47 12.41
CA ALA A 371 16.23 -2.98 11.39
C ALA A 371 17.45 -3.70 12.00
N VAL A 372 17.96 -3.21 13.14
CA VAL A 372 19.05 -3.90 13.85
C VAL A 372 18.55 -5.17 14.50
N ILE A 373 17.45 -5.13 15.25
CA ILE A 373 16.88 -6.30 15.95
C ILE A 373 16.52 -7.41 14.95
N ASN A 374 15.90 -7.06 13.83
CA ASN A 374 15.44 -8.01 12.81
C ASN A 374 16.57 -8.75 12.07
N ARG A 375 17.83 -8.35 12.23
CA ARG A 375 18.99 -9.08 11.69
C ARG A 375 19.37 -10.30 12.51
N HIS A 376 18.82 -10.44 13.74
CA HIS A 376 19.10 -11.61 14.56
C HIS A 376 18.39 -12.84 13.99
N PRO A 377 19.08 -14.01 13.82
CA PRO A 377 18.53 -15.18 13.13
C PRO A 377 17.29 -15.78 13.82
N ASP A 378 17.19 -15.65 15.15
CA ASP A 378 16.04 -16.12 15.91
C ASP A 378 14.92 -15.08 16.02
N VAL A 379 15.03 -13.90 15.36
CA VAL A 379 14.01 -12.85 15.34
C VAL A 379 13.26 -12.89 14.04
N GLN A 380 11.96 -12.91 14.18
CA GLN A 380 11.01 -12.92 13.07
C GLN A 380 10.53 -11.53 12.73
N MET A 381 10.16 -10.75 13.73
CA MET A 381 9.69 -9.37 13.58
C MET A 381 9.87 -8.64 14.91
N SER A 382 10.13 -7.33 14.84
CA SER A 382 10.18 -6.48 16.03
C SER A 382 9.40 -5.19 15.82
N ARG A 383 8.98 -4.58 16.93
CA ARG A 383 8.37 -3.25 16.99
C ARG A 383 9.01 -2.45 18.12
N ALA A 384 9.66 -1.35 17.77
CA ALA A 384 10.17 -0.38 18.74
C ALA A 384 9.14 0.73 18.99
N LYS A 385 9.00 1.15 20.24
CA LYS A 385 8.10 2.21 20.67
C LYS A 385 8.64 2.97 21.86
N SER A 386 8.07 4.17 22.09
CA SER A 386 8.33 4.94 23.30
C SER A 386 7.49 4.44 24.47
N ARG A 387 8.07 4.47 25.67
CA ARG A 387 7.35 4.38 26.93
C ARG A 387 7.77 5.56 27.82
N LYS A 388 6.81 6.25 28.40
CA LYS A 388 7.08 7.39 29.31
C LYS A 388 7.98 6.94 30.45
N SER A 389 8.97 7.78 30.75
CA SER A 389 9.91 7.61 31.87
C SER A 389 9.97 8.92 32.67
N PRO A 390 9.82 8.86 34.00
CA PRO A 390 9.92 10.06 34.85
C PRO A 390 11.30 10.74 34.82
N ILE A 391 12.35 9.98 34.48
CA ILE A 391 13.73 10.44 34.52
C ILE A 391 14.17 11.03 33.19
N THR A 392 13.88 10.34 32.07
CA THR A 392 14.37 10.70 30.73
C THR A 392 13.27 11.20 29.79
N GLY A 393 12.04 11.38 30.31
CA GLY A 393 10.86 11.71 29.49
C GLY A 393 10.35 10.51 28.68
N GLY A 394 11.25 9.66 28.21
CA GLY A 394 10.93 8.44 27.46
C GLY A 394 12.06 7.42 27.50
N ILE A 395 11.71 6.17 27.25
CA ILE A 395 12.65 5.06 27.00
C ILE A 395 12.19 4.28 25.77
N VAL A 396 13.13 3.67 25.09
CA VAL A 396 12.84 2.71 24.01
C VAL A 396 12.42 1.38 24.60
N VAL A 397 11.31 0.85 24.12
CA VAL A 397 10.84 -0.52 24.40
C VAL A 397 10.74 -1.25 23.07
N ALA A 398 11.25 -2.48 22.99
CA ALA A 398 11.11 -3.34 21.83
C ALA A 398 10.25 -4.56 22.17
N ASP A 399 9.19 -4.78 21.40
CA ASP A 399 8.40 -6.01 21.37
C ASP A 399 8.93 -6.85 20.20
N VAL A 400 9.25 -8.13 20.44
CA VAL A 400 9.95 -9.02 19.50
C VAL A 400 9.19 -10.34 19.38
N ILE A 401 8.92 -10.77 18.16
CA ILE A 401 8.44 -12.12 17.85
C ILE A 401 9.66 -12.96 17.48
N LEU A 402 9.81 -14.10 18.13
CA LEU A 402 10.84 -15.08 17.81
C LEU A 402 10.41 -15.98 16.65
N THR A 403 11.38 -16.55 15.96
CA THR A 403 11.17 -17.54 14.91
C THR A 403 10.47 -18.78 15.48
N GLU A 404 9.53 -19.34 14.74
CA GLU A 404 8.81 -20.55 15.14
C GLU A 404 9.80 -21.72 15.39
N GLY A 405 9.57 -22.47 16.47
CA GLY A 405 10.47 -23.54 16.90
C GLY A 405 11.68 -23.11 17.73
N THR A 406 11.83 -21.82 18.02
CA THR A 406 12.86 -21.34 18.94
C THR A 406 12.61 -21.89 20.34
N ASP A 407 13.63 -22.54 20.92
CA ASP A 407 13.55 -23.12 22.28
C ASP A 407 13.31 -22.01 23.33
N PRO A 408 12.20 -22.03 24.08
CA PRO A 408 11.94 -21.05 25.14
C PRO A 408 13.01 -20.92 26.17
N ALA A 409 13.79 -21.98 26.41
CA ALA A 409 14.93 -21.97 27.36
C ALA A 409 16.05 -21.02 26.90
N ARG A 410 16.17 -20.76 25.60
CA ARG A 410 17.15 -19.83 25.04
C ARG A 410 16.70 -18.34 25.07
N ALA A 411 15.49 -18.04 25.52
CA ALA A 411 14.98 -16.69 25.50
C ALA A 411 15.87 -15.64 26.18
N LYS A 412 16.54 -16.00 27.29
CA LYS A 412 17.47 -15.10 27.95
C LYS A 412 18.73 -14.87 27.11
N GLU A 413 19.31 -15.93 26.56
CA GLU A 413 20.48 -15.85 25.68
C GLU A 413 20.22 -14.98 24.46
N ILE A 414 19.10 -15.23 23.76
CA ILE A 414 18.67 -14.48 22.56
C ILE A 414 18.47 -13.00 22.91
N ARG A 415 17.84 -12.69 24.04
CA ARG A 415 17.69 -11.30 24.50
C ARG A 415 19.04 -10.61 24.70
N ASP A 416 19.98 -11.28 25.33
CA ASP A 416 21.30 -10.72 25.61
C ASP A 416 22.08 -10.50 24.30
N GLN A 417 21.99 -11.41 23.33
CA GLN A 417 22.58 -11.29 21.99
C GLN A 417 21.97 -10.12 21.21
N ILE A 418 20.64 -9.97 21.20
CA ILE A 418 19.96 -8.85 20.53
C ILE A 418 20.40 -7.52 21.15
N LEU A 419 20.46 -7.41 22.47
CA LEU A 419 20.87 -6.19 23.14
C LEU A 419 22.35 -5.86 22.90
N GLU A 420 23.23 -6.89 22.84
CA GLU A 420 24.64 -6.71 22.48
C GLU A 420 24.77 -6.21 21.03
N GLN A 421 24.02 -6.79 20.08
CA GLN A 421 23.96 -6.34 18.70
C GLN A 421 23.47 -4.88 18.60
N CYS A 422 22.46 -4.50 19.37
CA CYS A 422 21.99 -3.11 19.44
C CYS A 422 23.07 -2.17 19.99
N ARG A 423 23.80 -2.56 21.05
CA ARG A 423 24.90 -1.74 21.61
C ARG A 423 26.07 -1.57 20.64
N ALA A 424 26.32 -2.58 19.82
CA ALA A 424 27.42 -2.54 18.83
C ALA A 424 27.08 -1.63 17.61
N GLN A 425 25.80 -1.50 17.28
CA GLN A 425 25.37 -0.85 16.01
C GLN A 425 24.61 0.47 16.22
N LEU A 426 24.09 0.73 17.41
CA LEU A 426 23.25 1.90 17.71
C LEU A 426 23.91 2.81 18.76
N ALA A 427 23.61 4.10 18.69
CA ALA A 427 23.97 5.01 19.78
C ALA A 427 23.24 4.61 21.08
N SER A 428 23.87 4.84 22.23
CA SER A 428 23.41 4.34 23.52
C SER A 428 21.96 4.67 23.88
N HIS A 429 21.48 5.86 23.51
CA HIS A 429 20.11 6.30 23.75
C HIS A 429 19.06 5.60 22.86
N LYS A 430 19.49 4.92 21.80
CA LYS A 430 18.64 4.14 20.88
C LYS A 430 18.52 2.66 21.32
N VAL A 431 19.40 2.19 22.18
CA VAL A 431 19.36 0.80 22.67
C VAL A 431 18.10 0.58 23.50
N PRO A 432 17.29 -0.46 23.23
CA PRO A 432 16.09 -0.72 23.99
C PRO A 432 16.40 -0.92 25.49
N ALA A 433 15.75 -0.11 26.34
CA ALA A 433 15.83 -0.28 27.80
C ALA A 433 15.01 -1.50 28.26
N VAL A 434 14.02 -1.91 27.47
CA VAL A 434 13.20 -3.09 27.73
C VAL A 434 13.00 -3.81 26.40
N LEU A 435 13.28 -5.12 26.38
CA LEU A 435 12.99 -6.03 25.29
C LEU A 435 12.05 -7.13 25.78
N ARG A 436 10.91 -7.30 25.12
CA ARG A 436 9.90 -8.28 25.47
C ARG A 436 9.66 -9.22 24.30
N PHE A 437 9.58 -10.50 24.57
CA PHE A 437 9.07 -11.45 23.58
C PHE A 437 7.56 -11.50 23.65
N VAL A 438 6.92 -11.44 22.50
CA VAL A 438 5.47 -11.42 22.32
C VAL A 438 5.06 -12.44 21.26
N GLU A 439 3.83 -12.96 21.35
CA GLU A 439 3.31 -13.95 20.39
C GLU A 439 2.87 -13.31 19.07
N ALA A 440 2.41 -12.06 19.11
CA ALA A 440 1.94 -11.33 17.93
C ALA A 440 2.23 -9.84 18.04
N LEU A 441 2.34 -9.18 16.90
CA LEU A 441 2.36 -7.72 16.75
C LEU A 441 1.17 -7.30 15.89
N ASP A 442 0.52 -6.22 16.30
CA ASP A 442 -0.61 -5.67 15.56
C ASP A 442 -0.16 -5.11 14.22
N VAL A 443 -0.90 -5.48 13.20
CA VAL A 443 -0.74 -4.97 11.83
C VAL A 443 -2.00 -4.18 11.48
N THR A 444 -1.82 -2.98 10.93
CA THR A 444 -2.95 -2.17 10.48
C THR A 444 -3.67 -2.85 9.31
N PRO A 445 -4.93 -2.50 9.03
CA PRO A 445 -5.64 -2.97 7.84
C PRO A 445 -4.96 -2.63 6.52
N ALA A 446 -4.05 -1.64 6.53
CA ALA A 446 -3.18 -1.32 5.39
C ALA A 446 -1.98 -2.28 5.27
N GLY A 447 -1.89 -3.31 6.11
CA GLY A 447 -0.80 -4.29 6.11
C GLY A 447 0.53 -3.74 6.63
N LYS A 448 0.50 -2.66 7.43
CA LYS A 448 1.68 -2.06 8.06
C LYS A 448 1.69 -2.34 9.54
N LEU A 449 2.88 -2.42 10.12
CA LEU A 449 3.05 -2.54 11.57
C LEU A 449 2.33 -1.38 12.29
N ALA A 450 1.43 -1.72 13.21
CA ALA A 450 0.68 -0.71 13.95
C ALA A 450 1.60 0.01 14.95
N ARG A 451 1.70 1.33 14.80
CA ARG A 451 2.44 2.21 15.72
C ARG A 451 1.41 3.02 16.50
N THR A 452 0.92 2.46 17.60
CA THR A 452 0.10 3.23 18.54
C THR A 452 1.02 4.12 19.35
N ASP A 453 0.76 5.41 19.33
CA ASP A 453 1.34 6.35 20.28
C ASP A 453 0.90 5.93 21.69
N ALA A 454 1.88 5.76 22.57
CA ALA A 454 1.64 5.40 23.96
C ALA A 454 1.30 6.64 24.80
#